data_3d151f2e1aa0825727c6e8945f517bdb
#
_entry.id   3d151f2e1aa0825727c6e8945f517bdb
#
_cell.length_a   1.000
_cell.length_b   1.000
_cell.length_c   1.000
_cell.angle_alpha   90.00
_cell.angle_beta   90.00
_cell.angle_gamma   90.00
#
_symmetry.space_group_name_H-M   'P 1'
#
loop_
_entity.id
_entity.type
_entity.pdbx_description
1 polymer ?
#
loop_
_entity_poly.entity_id
_entity_poly.type
_entity_poly.pdbx_seq_one_letter_code
_entity_poly.pdbx_strand_id
1 'polypeptide(L)'
;AGSGALEQMVLAEFCPRHFAAHVPRLTRGLRAKLVTLMDALAEQFGTAAEFDDPKGGIFLWVRLAEPVDTLKLYQAALAAGVALNPGPEWSTDKADAKGRMRLCFANPSHETIRAGVAALAEVCRREFGVPERIANVEQRAGAR
;
A
#
# COMPACT_ATOMS: atom_id res chain seq x y z
N ALA A 1 11.62 9.27 -20.80
CA ALA A 1 10.43 10.05 -21.18
C ALA A 1 10.48 11.38 -20.43
N GLY A 2 10.41 12.50 -21.15
CA GLY A 2 10.37 13.85 -20.58
C GLY A 2 8.94 14.24 -20.18
N SER A 3 8.82 15.26 -19.32
CA SER A 3 7.53 15.88 -19.01
C SER A 3 7.01 16.64 -20.23
N GLY A 4 5.70 16.65 -20.44
CA GLY A 4 5.08 17.42 -21.51
C GLY A 4 5.32 18.92 -21.35
N ALA A 5 5.46 19.66 -22.46
CA ALA A 5 5.73 21.10 -22.41
C ALA A 5 4.59 21.87 -21.73
N LEU A 6 3.36 21.47 -21.96
CA LEU A 6 2.18 22.11 -21.36
C LEU A 6 2.19 22.01 -19.84
N GLU A 7 2.46 20.80 -19.28
CA GLU A 7 2.54 20.58 -17.85
C GLU A 7 3.69 21.40 -17.22
N GLN A 8 4.83 21.51 -17.90
CA GLN A 8 5.93 22.34 -17.44
C GLN A 8 5.54 23.82 -17.38
N MET A 9 4.84 24.34 -18.39
CA MET A 9 4.36 25.73 -18.42
C MET A 9 3.35 25.98 -17.30
N VAL A 10 2.41 25.06 -17.06
CA VAL A 10 1.45 25.15 -15.94
C VAL A 10 2.16 25.20 -14.61
N LEU A 11 3.14 24.32 -14.39
CA LEU A 11 3.91 24.30 -13.15
C LEU A 11 4.76 25.57 -12.98
N ALA A 12 5.36 26.06 -14.04
CA ALA A 12 6.15 27.30 -14.00
C ALA A 12 5.30 28.52 -13.59
N GLU A 13 4.03 28.56 -14.00
CA GLU A 13 3.10 29.61 -13.60
C GLU A 13 2.54 29.39 -12.17
N PHE A 14 2.25 28.14 -11.80
CA PHE A 14 1.69 27.79 -10.50
C PHE A 14 2.69 27.93 -9.35
N CYS A 15 3.91 27.40 -9.51
CA CYS A 15 4.86 27.25 -8.42
C CYS A 15 5.25 28.57 -7.74
N PRO A 16 5.57 29.66 -8.44
CA PRO A 16 5.99 30.90 -7.81
C PRO A 16 4.96 31.48 -6.83
N ARG A 17 3.66 31.20 -7.07
CA ARG A 17 2.54 31.78 -6.30
C ARG A 17 1.97 30.83 -5.26
N HIS A 18 1.98 29.52 -5.52
CA HIS A 18 1.18 28.58 -4.76
C HIS A 18 1.98 27.45 -4.09
N PHE A 19 3.21 27.18 -4.51
CA PHE A 19 3.99 26.02 -4.05
C PHE A 19 4.15 25.97 -2.52
N ALA A 20 4.56 27.10 -1.91
CA ALA A 20 4.81 27.17 -0.48
C ALA A 20 3.57 26.84 0.38
N ALA A 21 2.38 27.23 -0.07
CA ALA A 21 1.12 26.93 0.61
C ALA A 21 0.57 25.54 0.25
N HIS A 22 0.83 25.08 -0.97
CA HIS A 22 0.33 23.81 -1.48
C HIS A 22 1.03 22.60 -0.83
N VAL A 23 2.35 22.63 -0.72
CA VAL A 23 3.15 21.49 -0.22
C VAL A 23 2.76 21.07 1.19
N PRO A 24 2.64 21.94 2.21
CA PRO A 24 2.22 21.52 3.54
C PRO A 24 0.83 20.89 3.59
N ARG A 25 -0.10 21.39 2.75
CA ARG A 25 -1.45 20.84 2.64
C ARG A 25 -1.42 19.44 2.04
N LEU A 26 -0.68 19.27 0.94
CA LEU A 26 -0.50 17.97 0.26
C LEU A 26 0.15 16.96 1.21
N THR A 27 1.24 17.35 1.89
CA THR A 27 1.96 16.49 2.83
C THR A 27 1.06 15.99 3.97
N ARG A 28 0.23 16.87 4.55
CA ARG A 28 -0.72 16.45 5.59
C ARG A 28 -1.74 15.44 5.06
N GLY A 29 -2.29 15.67 3.87
CA GLY A 29 -3.24 14.74 3.24
C GLY A 29 -2.62 13.38 2.94
N LEU A 30 -1.41 13.36 2.38
CA LEU A 30 -0.67 12.13 2.10
C LEU A 30 -0.29 11.39 3.40
N ARG A 31 0.14 12.11 4.44
CA ARG A 31 0.44 11.50 5.74
C ARG A 31 -0.80 10.84 6.35
N ALA A 32 -1.96 11.48 6.29
CA ALA A 32 -3.21 10.88 6.78
C ALA A 32 -3.56 9.58 6.03
N LYS A 33 -3.39 9.55 4.71
CA LYS A 33 -3.61 8.33 3.90
C LYS A 33 -2.59 7.23 4.21
N LEU A 34 -1.32 7.58 4.41
CA LEU A 34 -0.30 6.62 4.83
C LEU A 34 -0.64 5.97 6.17
N VAL A 35 -1.04 6.76 7.16
CA VAL A 35 -1.50 6.23 8.46
C VAL A 35 -2.66 5.26 8.26
N THR A 36 -3.66 5.64 7.46
CA THR A 36 -4.79 4.74 7.14
C THR A 36 -4.33 3.42 6.50
N LEU A 37 -3.34 3.47 5.60
CA LEU A 37 -2.81 2.26 4.96
C LEU A 37 -2.07 1.38 5.97
N MET A 38 -1.21 1.96 6.82
CA MET A 38 -0.48 1.22 7.85
C MET A 38 -1.42 0.59 8.88
N ASP A 39 -2.42 1.33 9.34
CA ASP A 39 -3.43 0.83 10.29
C ASP A 39 -4.22 -0.34 9.68
N ALA A 40 -4.67 -0.20 8.43
CA ALA A 40 -5.39 -1.26 7.73
C ALA A 40 -4.53 -2.51 7.52
N LEU A 41 -3.24 -2.36 7.18
CA LEU A 41 -2.30 -3.48 7.07
C LEU A 41 -2.09 -4.17 8.42
N ALA A 42 -1.88 -3.40 9.49
CA ALA A 42 -1.74 -3.95 10.84
C ALA A 42 -2.99 -4.71 11.29
N GLU A 43 -4.18 -4.19 10.99
CA GLU A 43 -5.46 -4.82 11.32
C GLU A 43 -5.69 -6.12 10.55
N GLN A 44 -5.40 -6.14 9.24
CA GLN A 44 -5.75 -7.25 8.36
C GLN A 44 -4.68 -8.34 8.29
N PHE A 45 -3.40 -7.97 8.41
CA PHE A 45 -2.26 -8.88 8.28
C PHE A 45 -1.55 -9.17 9.61
N GLY A 46 -1.68 -8.29 10.62
CA GLY A 46 -0.97 -8.42 11.88
C GLY A 46 0.54 -8.54 11.65
N THR A 47 1.15 -9.56 12.23
CA THR A 47 2.59 -9.86 12.10
C THR A 47 2.99 -10.49 10.76
N ALA A 48 2.01 -10.82 9.89
CA ALA A 48 2.29 -11.38 8.57
C ALA A 48 2.68 -10.30 7.52
N ALA A 49 2.61 -9.02 7.87
CA ALA A 49 3.11 -7.92 7.06
C ALA A 49 4.06 -7.03 7.87
N GLU A 50 5.27 -6.84 7.34
CA GLU A 50 6.30 -5.98 7.91
C GLU A 50 6.47 -4.75 7.02
N PHE A 51 6.53 -3.59 7.62
CA PHE A 51 6.75 -2.31 6.93
C PHE A 51 7.30 -1.26 7.89
N ASP A 52 8.11 -0.34 7.36
CA ASP A 52 8.60 0.82 8.08
C ASP A 52 7.71 2.04 7.80
N ASP A 53 7.71 3.02 8.71
CA ASP A 53 7.04 4.31 8.50
C ASP A 53 7.91 5.21 7.61
N PRO A 54 7.57 5.40 6.31
CA PRO A 54 8.38 6.20 5.40
C PRO A 54 8.29 7.69 5.75
N LYS A 55 9.41 8.39 5.65
CA LYS A 55 9.50 9.83 5.94
C LYS A 55 9.02 10.72 4.79
N GLY A 56 8.64 10.13 3.67
CA GLY A 56 8.14 10.87 2.50
C GLY A 56 7.76 9.94 1.35
N GLY A 57 7.40 10.56 0.22
CA GLY A 57 6.96 9.82 -0.96
C GLY A 57 5.47 9.47 -0.92
N ILE A 58 5.08 8.57 -1.81
CA ILE A 58 3.70 8.15 -2.02
C ILE A 58 3.52 6.63 -2.02
N PHE A 59 4.58 5.91 -1.70
CA PHE A 59 4.62 4.45 -1.70
C PHE A 59 5.03 3.91 -0.35
N LEU A 60 4.40 2.80 0.03
CA LEU A 60 4.80 1.97 1.17
C LEU A 60 5.35 0.65 0.63
N TRP A 61 6.55 0.26 1.09
CA TRP A 61 7.08 -1.07 0.89
C TRP A 61 6.60 -1.98 2.01
N VAL A 62 6.07 -3.13 1.62
CA VAL A 62 5.55 -4.14 2.55
C VAL A 62 6.22 -5.47 2.23
N ARG A 63 6.74 -6.14 3.24
CA ARG A 63 7.19 -7.52 3.19
C ARG A 63 6.11 -8.41 3.79
N LEU A 64 5.70 -9.43 3.04
CA LEU A 64 4.77 -10.45 3.52
C LEU A 64 5.53 -11.67 4.02
N ALA A 65 4.94 -12.38 4.99
CA ALA A 65 5.49 -13.62 5.50
C ALA A 65 5.54 -14.72 4.41
N GLU A 66 6.49 -15.64 4.54
CA GLU A 66 6.53 -16.83 3.71
C GLU A 66 5.22 -17.65 3.87
N PRO A 67 4.70 -18.29 2.83
CA PRO A 67 5.34 -18.54 1.52
C PRO A 67 4.90 -17.59 0.39
N VAL A 68 4.52 -16.35 0.66
CA VAL A 68 3.92 -15.43 -0.32
C VAL A 68 4.89 -15.08 -1.45
N ASP A 69 4.43 -15.29 -2.69
CA ASP A 69 5.06 -14.84 -3.92
C ASP A 69 4.23 -13.69 -4.51
N THR A 70 4.78 -12.46 -4.47
CA THR A 70 4.01 -11.27 -4.84
C THR A 70 3.72 -11.15 -6.33
N LEU A 71 4.46 -11.83 -7.22
CA LEU A 71 4.11 -11.92 -8.64
C LEU A 71 2.83 -12.75 -8.84
N LYS A 72 2.68 -13.87 -8.11
CA LYS A 72 1.45 -14.67 -8.12
C LYS A 72 0.31 -13.94 -7.44
N LEU A 73 0.58 -13.32 -6.28
CA LEU A 73 -0.39 -12.52 -5.56
C LEU A 73 -0.95 -11.39 -6.43
N TYR A 74 -0.13 -10.71 -7.22
CA TYR A 74 -0.55 -9.64 -8.12
C TYR A 74 -1.67 -10.07 -9.08
N GLN A 75 -1.53 -11.24 -9.72
CA GLN A 75 -2.54 -11.73 -10.66
C GLN A 75 -3.89 -11.98 -9.96
N ALA A 76 -3.86 -12.63 -8.79
CA ALA A 76 -5.05 -12.92 -8.03
C ALA A 76 -5.69 -11.65 -7.42
N ALA A 77 -4.87 -10.71 -6.94
CA ALA A 77 -5.32 -9.43 -6.42
C ALA A 77 -5.97 -8.56 -7.50
N LEU A 78 -5.37 -8.52 -8.70
CA LEU A 78 -5.92 -7.77 -9.83
C LEU A 78 -7.30 -8.29 -10.23
N ALA A 79 -7.50 -9.61 -10.25
CA ALA A 79 -8.81 -10.23 -10.49
C ALA A 79 -9.85 -9.87 -9.41
N ALA A 80 -9.40 -9.54 -8.20
CA ALA A 80 -10.24 -9.06 -7.10
C ALA A 80 -10.37 -7.51 -7.06
N GLY A 81 -9.89 -6.80 -8.08
CA GLY A 81 -9.95 -5.34 -8.19
C GLY A 81 -8.89 -4.58 -7.38
N VAL A 82 -7.85 -5.26 -6.92
CA VAL A 82 -6.75 -4.66 -6.15
C VAL A 82 -5.46 -4.67 -6.96
N ALA A 83 -4.93 -3.48 -7.26
CA ALA A 83 -3.64 -3.33 -7.93
C ALA A 83 -2.52 -3.12 -6.90
N LEU A 84 -1.41 -3.85 -7.08
CA LEU A 84 -0.17 -3.67 -6.32
C LEU A 84 1.03 -3.72 -7.27
N ASN A 85 2.20 -3.31 -6.80
CA ASN A 85 3.44 -3.47 -7.56
C ASN A 85 4.27 -4.60 -6.94
N PRO A 86 4.47 -5.75 -7.61
CA PRO A 86 5.28 -6.84 -7.10
C PRO A 86 6.75 -6.42 -6.91
N GLY A 87 7.34 -6.79 -5.78
CA GLY A 87 8.70 -6.40 -5.44
C GLY A 87 9.76 -6.74 -6.48
N PRO A 88 9.74 -7.93 -7.10
CA PRO A 88 10.74 -8.32 -8.10
C PRO A 88 10.79 -7.41 -9.34
N GLU A 89 9.73 -6.68 -9.65
CA GLU A 89 9.72 -5.71 -10.75
C GLU A 89 10.42 -4.37 -10.40
N TRP A 90 10.63 -4.12 -9.10
CA TRP A 90 11.12 -2.85 -8.58
C TRP A 90 12.41 -2.98 -7.77
N SER A 91 13.00 -4.16 -7.74
CA SER A 91 14.26 -4.45 -7.04
C SER A 91 15.30 -5.03 -7.99
N THR A 92 16.56 -4.71 -7.75
CA THR A 92 17.71 -5.36 -8.39
C THR A 92 17.93 -6.76 -7.84
N ASP A 93 17.64 -6.99 -6.56
CA ASP A 93 17.62 -8.31 -5.94
C ASP A 93 16.20 -8.87 -5.98
N LYS A 94 15.93 -9.65 -7.03
CA LYS A 94 14.62 -10.24 -7.26
C LYS A 94 14.27 -11.36 -6.28
N ALA A 95 15.28 -12.06 -5.76
CA ALA A 95 15.10 -13.17 -4.84
C ALA A 95 14.64 -12.65 -3.45
N ASP A 96 15.33 -11.66 -2.89
CA ASP A 96 14.93 -11.02 -1.63
C ASP A 96 13.58 -10.29 -1.76
N ALA A 97 13.29 -9.74 -2.95
CA ALA A 97 12.06 -9.00 -3.21
C ALA A 97 10.83 -9.89 -3.48
N LYS A 98 10.97 -11.23 -3.53
CA LYS A 98 9.88 -12.15 -3.88
C LYS A 98 8.64 -12.00 -3.00
N GLY A 99 8.84 -11.83 -1.68
CA GLY A 99 7.77 -11.60 -0.70
C GLY A 99 7.44 -10.12 -0.48
N ARG A 100 8.04 -9.19 -1.25
CA ARG A 100 7.84 -7.76 -1.08
C ARG A 100 6.87 -7.20 -2.12
N MET A 101 6.14 -6.16 -1.73
CA MET A 101 5.27 -5.40 -2.63
C MET A 101 5.35 -3.92 -2.31
N ARG A 102 5.00 -3.10 -3.31
CA ARG A 102 4.90 -1.66 -3.17
C ARG A 102 3.45 -1.23 -3.35
N LEU A 103 2.91 -0.51 -2.37
CA LEU A 103 1.54 0.01 -2.36
C LEU A 103 1.56 1.53 -2.51
N CYS A 104 0.72 2.07 -3.41
CA CYS A 104 0.55 3.51 -3.58
C CYS A 104 -0.66 4.00 -2.78
N PHE A 105 -0.45 5.01 -1.92
CA PHE A 105 -1.52 5.61 -1.10
C PHE A 105 -1.96 7.00 -1.58
N ALA A 106 -1.36 7.55 -2.64
CA ALA A 106 -1.61 8.93 -3.05
C ALA A 106 -3.03 9.17 -3.58
N ASN A 107 -3.51 8.28 -4.46
CA ASN A 107 -4.76 8.51 -5.19
C ASN A 107 -6.02 8.01 -4.47
N PRO A 108 -6.09 6.79 -3.88
CA PRO A 108 -7.32 6.27 -3.32
C PRO A 108 -7.83 7.07 -2.12
N SER A 109 -9.14 7.02 -1.85
CA SER A 109 -9.73 7.54 -0.62
C SER A 109 -9.35 6.68 0.58
N HIS A 110 -9.55 7.18 1.81
CA HIS A 110 -9.35 6.40 3.03
C HIS A 110 -10.20 5.13 3.06
N GLU A 111 -11.44 5.21 2.60
CA GLU A 111 -12.35 4.08 2.50
C GLU A 111 -11.84 3.04 1.49
N THR A 112 -11.43 3.49 0.30
CA THR A 112 -10.85 2.63 -0.75
C THR A 112 -9.56 1.94 -0.27
N ILE A 113 -8.72 2.63 0.52
CA ILE A 113 -7.53 2.02 1.12
C ILE A 113 -7.91 0.87 2.05
N ARG A 114 -8.86 1.09 2.98
CA ARG A 114 -9.29 0.03 3.92
C ARG A 114 -9.92 -1.16 3.19
N ALA A 115 -10.83 -0.90 2.26
CA ALA A 115 -11.48 -1.95 1.47
C ALA A 115 -10.47 -2.73 0.62
N GLY A 116 -9.52 -2.03 -0.02
CA GLY A 116 -8.47 -2.65 -0.83
C GLY A 116 -7.55 -3.54 -0.01
N VAL A 117 -7.13 -3.10 1.18
CA VAL A 117 -6.29 -3.92 2.08
C VAL A 117 -7.06 -5.14 2.59
N ALA A 118 -8.33 -5.00 2.94
CA ALA A 118 -9.17 -6.14 3.36
C ALA A 118 -9.32 -7.17 2.23
N ALA A 119 -9.59 -6.72 1.01
CA ALA A 119 -9.66 -7.60 -0.17
C ALA A 119 -8.32 -8.28 -0.45
N LEU A 120 -7.21 -7.54 -0.34
CA LEU A 120 -5.86 -8.09 -0.52
C LEU A 120 -5.54 -9.18 0.51
N ALA A 121 -5.89 -8.98 1.77
CA ALA A 121 -5.71 -9.96 2.83
C ALA A 121 -6.53 -11.24 2.59
N GLU A 122 -7.77 -11.11 2.09
CA GLU A 122 -8.61 -12.27 1.74
C GLU A 122 -8.02 -13.06 0.57
N VAL A 123 -7.54 -12.37 -0.48
CA VAL A 123 -6.86 -13.01 -1.61
C VAL A 123 -5.59 -13.73 -1.15
N CYS A 124 -4.77 -13.06 -0.34
CA CYS A 124 -3.51 -13.62 0.16
C CYS A 124 -3.76 -14.87 1.03
N ARG A 125 -4.80 -14.85 1.86
CA ARG A 125 -5.21 -16.00 2.68
C ARG A 125 -5.67 -17.18 1.82
N ARG A 126 -6.47 -16.91 0.80
CA ARG A 126 -6.98 -17.94 -0.11
C ARG A 126 -5.87 -18.61 -0.91
N GLU A 127 -4.92 -17.82 -1.42
CA GLU A 127 -3.88 -18.32 -2.31
C GLU A 127 -2.66 -18.90 -1.56
N PHE A 128 -2.36 -18.39 -0.37
CA PHE A 128 -1.11 -18.70 0.37
C PHE A 128 -1.33 -19.12 1.83
N GLY A 129 -2.56 -19.03 2.34
CA GLY A 129 -2.84 -19.30 3.76
C GLY A 129 -2.37 -18.19 4.72
N VAL A 130 -1.96 -17.04 4.22
CA VAL A 130 -1.42 -15.90 4.99
C VAL A 130 -2.30 -14.65 4.79
N PRO A 131 -2.65 -13.92 5.85
CA PRO A 131 -2.46 -14.21 7.28
C PRO A 131 -3.33 -15.37 7.76
N GLU A 132 -2.83 -16.14 8.73
CA GLU A 132 -3.62 -17.15 9.40
C GLU A 132 -4.74 -16.50 10.21
N ARG A 133 -5.97 -17.03 10.14
CA ARG A 133 -7.04 -16.65 11.06
C ARG A 133 -6.73 -17.24 12.42
N ILE A 134 -6.36 -16.40 13.39
CA ILE A 134 -6.25 -16.83 14.77
C ILE A 134 -7.67 -16.92 15.33
N ALA A 135 -8.21 -18.13 15.44
CA ALA A 135 -9.58 -18.42 15.92
C ALA A 135 -9.92 -17.77 17.29
N ASN A 136 -8.91 -17.39 18.07
CA ASN A 136 -9.07 -16.80 19.40
C ASN A 136 -9.46 -15.31 19.42
N VAL A 137 -9.46 -14.61 18.27
CA VAL A 137 -9.91 -13.20 18.22
C VAL A 137 -11.43 -13.10 18.24
N GLU A 138 -12.13 -14.09 17.69
CA GLU A 138 -13.60 -14.13 17.67
C GLU A 138 -14.20 -14.41 19.06
N GLN A 139 -13.50 -15.17 19.92
CA GLN A 139 -13.97 -15.45 21.29
C GLN A 139 -13.87 -14.26 22.24
N ARG A 140 -12.98 -13.27 21.99
CA ARG A 140 -12.85 -12.07 22.83
C ARG A 140 -13.86 -10.96 22.49
N ALA A 141 -14.40 -10.96 21.28
CA ALA A 141 -15.43 -9.99 20.87
C ALA A 141 -16.83 -10.34 21.35
N GLY A 142 -17.09 -11.62 21.66
CA GLY A 142 -18.37 -12.11 22.17
C GLY A 142 -18.53 -12.11 23.70
N ALA A 143 -17.52 -11.68 24.45
CA ALA A 143 -17.48 -11.71 25.92
C ALA A 143 -17.51 -10.30 26.56
N ARG A 144 -18.16 -9.31 25.91
CA ARG A 144 -18.44 -8.00 26.49
C ARG A 144 -19.92 -7.64 26.38
#